data_b5958286a0cceb7e9e4ca5fdd3e5c6b8
#
_entry.id   b5958286a0cceb7e9e4ca5fdd3e5c6b8
#
_cell.length_a   1.000
_cell.length_b   1.000
_cell.length_c   1.000
_cell.angle_alpha   90.00
_cell.angle_beta   90.00
_cell.angle_gamma   90.00
#
_symmetry.space_group_name_H-M   'P 1'
#
loop_
_entity.id
_entity.type
_entity.pdbx_description
1 polymer ?
#
loop_
_entity_poly.entity_id
_entity_poly.type
_entity_poly.pdbx_seq_one_letter_code
_entity_poly.pdbx_strand_id
1 'polypeptide(L)'
;MDKLNEVYITRINTFFPNEPISNNEMEGVLGFAGGKPSRSRAIVLRSNGIKNRFYAIDKSGKFNYTNAQLVAKAVEGLFDGKITQDEIQLIACGTSSPDMILPSLASMVHGELNTTGVELISAAGACCSGMQALKYAYYSILCGETEMAVATGSERVSQYLQGSKFDAEM
;
A
#
# COMPACT_ATOMS: atom_id res chain seq x y z
N MET A 1 -21.45 8.12 -30.88
CA MET A 1 -20.83 7.41 -29.74
C MET A 1 -19.33 7.61 -29.92
N ASP A 2 -18.68 8.33 -29.02
CA ASP A 2 -17.26 8.54 -29.09
C ASP A 2 -16.57 7.20 -28.89
N LYS A 3 -15.50 6.95 -29.63
CA LYS A 3 -14.75 5.70 -29.58
C LYS A 3 -14.04 5.64 -28.22
N LEU A 4 -14.30 4.60 -27.44
CA LEU A 4 -13.59 4.37 -26.20
C LEU A 4 -12.11 4.06 -26.49
N ASN A 5 -11.22 4.55 -25.63
CA ASN A 5 -9.79 4.30 -25.75
C ASN A 5 -9.45 2.85 -25.37
N GLU A 6 -8.36 2.35 -25.94
CA GLU A 6 -7.74 1.10 -25.44
C GLU A 6 -6.93 1.41 -24.18
N VAL A 7 -6.99 0.53 -23.18
CA VAL A 7 -6.31 0.72 -21.89
C VAL A 7 -5.33 -0.43 -21.66
N TYR A 8 -4.10 -0.10 -21.32
CA TYR A 8 -3.03 -1.06 -21.13
C TYR A 8 -2.34 -0.86 -19.78
N ILE A 9 -1.93 -1.95 -19.13
CA ILE A 9 -0.98 -1.91 -18.01
C ILE A 9 0.42 -1.92 -18.60
N THR A 10 1.12 -0.80 -18.52
CA THR A 10 2.45 -0.62 -19.12
C THR A 10 3.60 -0.92 -18.16
N ARG A 11 3.38 -0.73 -16.84
CA ARG A 11 4.37 -0.94 -15.78
C ARG A 11 3.71 -1.51 -14.54
N ILE A 12 4.46 -2.33 -13.82
CA ILE A 12 4.10 -2.81 -12.47
C ILE A 12 5.36 -2.74 -11.63
N ASN A 13 5.24 -2.19 -10.43
CA ASN A 13 6.31 -2.16 -9.45
C ASN A 13 5.78 -2.42 -8.04
N THR A 14 6.67 -2.83 -7.15
CA THR A 14 6.38 -3.07 -5.73
C THR A 14 7.49 -2.48 -4.87
N PHE A 15 7.12 -2.03 -3.67
CA PHE A 15 8.08 -1.64 -2.64
C PHE A 15 7.75 -2.38 -1.35
N PHE A 16 8.73 -3.06 -0.80
CA PHE A 16 8.63 -3.73 0.49
C PHE A 16 9.59 -3.06 1.47
N PRO A 17 9.11 -2.55 2.62
CA PRO A 17 9.96 -1.91 3.60
C PRO A 17 10.82 -2.96 4.35
N ASN A 18 12.03 -2.57 4.71
CA ASN A 18 12.94 -3.37 5.54
C ASN A 18 13.28 -4.76 4.97
N GLU A 19 13.90 -5.57 5.81
CA GLU A 19 14.19 -6.97 5.51
C GLU A 19 12.98 -7.86 5.77
N PRO A 20 12.85 -8.99 5.05
CA PRO A 20 11.76 -9.92 5.27
C PRO A 20 11.82 -10.53 6.67
N ILE A 21 10.67 -10.60 7.32
CA ILE A 21 10.48 -11.22 8.64
C ILE A 21 9.86 -12.59 8.47
N SER A 22 10.56 -13.62 8.93
CA SER A 22 10.08 -14.99 8.90
C SER A 22 8.97 -15.24 9.94
N ASN A 23 8.30 -16.40 9.80
CA ASN A 23 7.30 -16.84 10.76
C ASN A 23 7.83 -16.96 12.20
N ASN A 24 9.12 -17.28 12.37
CA ASN A 24 9.73 -17.43 13.69
C ASN A 24 10.08 -16.09 14.34
N GLU A 25 10.37 -15.06 13.53
CA GLU A 25 10.74 -13.72 14.00
C GLU A 25 9.53 -12.80 14.24
N MET A 26 8.37 -13.15 13.69
CA MET A 26 7.17 -12.32 13.64
C MET A 26 6.74 -11.78 15.01
N GLU A 27 6.67 -12.64 16.03
CA GLU A 27 6.27 -12.24 17.38
C GLU A 27 7.38 -11.44 18.10
N GLY A 28 8.64 -11.62 17.72
CA GLY A 28 9.73 -10.79 18.22
C GLY A 28 9.67 -9.35 17.73
N VAL A 29 9.12 -9.13 16.52
CA VAL A 29 8.95 -7.78 15.93
C VAL A 29 7.64 -7.13 16.37
N LEU A 30 6.54 -7.89 16.38
CA LEU A 30 5.21 -7.36 16.70
C LEU A 30 4.89 -7.38 18.21
N GLY A 31 5.68 -8.11 19.00
CA GLY A 31 5.41 -8.38 20.40
C GLY A 31 4.43 -9.53 20.61
N PHE A 32 4.32 -9.94 21.88
CA PHE A 32 3.42 -11.01 22.30
C PHE A 32 2.13 -10.41 22.85
N ALA A 33 0.97 -10.87 22.40
CA ALA A 33 -0.31 -10.57 23.03
C ALA A 33 -0.41 -11.29 24.40
N GLY A 34 -0.74 -10.57 25.47
CA GLY A 34 -0.74 -11.09 26.84
C GLY A 34 0.63 -11.59 27.31
N GLY A 35 1.72 -11.10 26.73
CA GLY A 35 3.09 -11.45 27.12
C GLY A 35 3.49 -12.90 26.83
N LYS A 36 2.77 -13.66 26.01
CA LYS A 36 3.00 -15.08 25.73
C LYS A 36 2.92 -15.39 24.24
N PRO A 37 3.71 -16.37 23.73
CA PRO A 37 3.59 -16.84 22.36
C PRO A 37 2.17 -17.35 22.04
N SER A 38 1.66 -17.01 20.84
CA SER A 38 0.35 -17.49 20.39
C SER A 38 0.33 -19.02 20.21
N ARG A 39 -0.60 -19.69 20.87
CA ARG A 39 -0.79 -21.15 20.74
C ARG A 39 -1.29 -21.55 19.35
N SER A 40 -2.05 -20.67 18.69
CA SER A 40 -2.62 -20.92 17.35
C SER A 40 -1.66 -20.60 16.22
N ARG A 41 -0.52 -19.95 16.48
CA ARG A 41 0.43 -19.47 15.47
C ARG A 41 0.80 -20.54 14.44
N ALA A 42 1.23 -21.71 14.91
CA ALA A 42 1.70 -22.77 14.02
C ALA A 42 0.59 -23.27 13.07
N ILE A 43 -0.65 -23.35 13.56
CA ILE A 43 -1.81 -23.79 12.77
C ILE A 43 -2.16 -22.74 11.72
N VAL A 44 -2.28 -21.47 12.12
CA VAL A 44 -2.64 -20.35 11.25
C VAL A 44 -1.58 -20.15 10.15
N LEU A 45 -0.31 -20.14 10.50
CA LEU A 45 0.78 -19.93 9.55
C LEU A 45 0.92 -21.09 8.55
N ARG A 46 0.66 -22.32 9.01
CA ARG A 46 0.62 -23.48 8.10
C ARG A 46 -0.57 -23.40 7.14
N SER A 47 -1.72 -22.95 7.62
CA SER A 47 -2.95 -22.85 6.81
C SER A 47 -2.85 -21.78 5.72
N ASN A 48 -2.24 -20.62 6.01
CA ASN A 48 -2.14 -19.51 5.04
C ASN A 48 -0.95 -19.65 4.06
N GLY A 49 0.01 -20.53 4.35
CA GLY A 49 1.16 -20.79 3.49
C GLY A 49 2.20 -19.65 3.39
N ILE A 50 2.00 -18.54 4.11
CA ILE A 50 2.92 -17.38 4.11
C ILE A 50 4.15 -17.73 4.94
N LYS A 51 5.33 -17.57 4.36
CA LYS A 51 6.61 -17.86 5.01
C LYS A 51 7.29 -16.62 5.55
N ASN A 52 7.26 -15.53 4.77
CA ASN A 52 7.88 -14.26 5.09
C ASN A 52 6.88 -13.13 4.88
N ARG A 53 7.10 -12.01 5.56
CA ARG A 53 6.34 -10.77 5.41
C ARG A 53 7.25 -9.57 5.67
N PHE A 54 6.79 -8.40 5.21
CA PHE A 54 7.50 -7.15 5.39
C PHE A 54 6.68 -6.24 6.30
N TYR A 55 7.34 -5.61 7.25
CA TYR A 55 6.71 -4.66 8.17
C TYR A 55 7.37 -3.29 8.04
N ALA A 56 6.56 -2.23 8.08
CA ALA A 56 7.06 -0.86 8.24
C ALA A 56 7.49 -0.55 9.68
N ILE A 57 7.93 -1.58 10.38
CA ILE A 57 8.55 -1.57 11.70
C ILE A 57 9.86 -2.32 11.58
N ASP A 58 10.95 -1.74 12.04
CA ASP A 58 12.23 -2.44 12.09
C ASP A 58 12.31 -3.39 13.29
N LYS A 59 13.42 -4.17 13.36
CA LYS A 59 13.64 -5.13 14.45
C LYS A 59 13.79 -4.48 15.84
N SER A 60 13.96 -3.15 15.92
CA SER A 60 13.97 -2.38 17.17
C SER A 60 12.57 -1.91 17.60
N GLY A 61 11.54 -2.16 16.80
CA GLY A 61 10.18 -1.72 17.04
C GLY A 61 9.88 -0.30 16.58
N LYS A 62 10.81 0.34 15.84
CA LYS A 62 10.65 1.70 15.33
C LYS A 62 9.93 1.68 13.98
N PHE A 63 8.88 2.51 13.85
CA PHE A 63 8.25 2.79 12.56
C PHE A 63 9.15 3.65 11.69
N ASN A 64 9.36 3.26 10.44
CA ASN A 64 10.30 3.92 9.53
C ASN A 64 9.68 4.36 8.20
N TYR A 65 8.42 4.00 7.92
CA TYR A 65 7.68 4.47 6.75
C TYR A 65 6.25 4.80 7.11
N THR A 66 5.72 5.89 6.55
CA THR A 66 4.28 6.15 6.47
C THR A 66 3.68 5.34 5.32
N ASN A 67 2.35 5.19 5.27
CA ASN A 67 1.70 4.52 4.14
C ASN A 67 1.90 5.32 2.84
N ALA A 68 1.86 6.64 2.92
CA ALA A 68 2.15 7.52 1.78
C ALA A 68 3.57 7.31 1.24
N GLN A 69 4.57 7.16 2.10
CA GLN A 69 5.95 6.88 1.70
C GLN A 69 6.13 5.51 1.06
N LEU A 70 5.41 4.48 1.55
CA LEU A 70 5.40 3.16 0.91
C LEU A 70 4.88 3.25 -0.53
N VAL A 71 3.79 3.98 -0.72
CA VAL A 71 3.20 4.20 -2.06
C VAL A 71 4.14 4.99 -2.94
N ALA A 72 4.67 6.12 -2.47
CA ALA A 72 5.59 6.96 -3.23
C ALA A 72 6.82 6.15 -3.72
N LYS A 73 7.43 5.35 -2.84
CA LYS A 73 8.54 4.46 -3.21
C LYS A 73 8.18 3.42 -4.27
N ALA A 74 6.97 2.86 -4.20
CA ALA A 74 6.49 1.95 -5.22
C ALA A 74 6.27 2.66 -6.57
N VAL A 75 5.73 3.88 -6.55
CA VAL A 75 5.51 4.71 -7.75
C VAL A 75 6.82 5.17 -8.37
N GLU A 76 7.78 5.65 -7.57
CA GLU A 76 9.13 6.04 -8.05
C GLU A 76 9.79 4.94 -8.89
N GLY A 77 9.62 3.69 -8.51
CA GLY A 77 10.18 2.55 -9.24
C GLY A 77 9.48 2.20 -10.56
N LEU A 78 8.41 2.91 -10.95
CA LEU A 78 7.78 2.79 -12.27
C LEU A 78 8.53 3.58 -13.35
N PHE A 79 9.34 4.56 -12.95
CA PHE A 79 10.01 5.48 -13.86
C PHE A 79 11.37 4.91 -14.30
N ASP A 80 11.62 4.90 -15.59
CA ASP A 80 12.82 4.32 -16.20
C ASP A 80 13.53 5.29 -17.19
N GLY A 81 13.17 6.57 -17.15
CA GLY A 81 13.64 7.61 -18.06
C GLY A 81 12.92 7.64 -19.42
N LYS A 82 12.12 6.61 -19.73
CA LYS A 82 11.19 6.63 -20.89
C LYS A 82 9.81 7.12 -20.49
N ILE A 83 9.39 6.73 -19.29
CA ILE A 83 8.19 7.25 -18.62
C ILE A 83 8.69 8.06 -17.44
N THR A 84 8.23 9.29 -17.34
CA THR A 84 8.63 10.24 -16.30
C THR A 84 7.46 10.54 -15.37
N GLN A 85 7.77 11.05 -14.21
CA GLN A 85 6.78 11.43 -13.20
C GLN A 85 5.85 12.56 -13.70
N ASP A 86 6.36 13.47 -14.54
CA ASP A 86 5.60 14.61 -15.05
C ASP A 86 4.51 14.24 -16.05
N GLU A 87 4.53 12.99 -16.56
CA GLU A 87 3.49 12.47 -17.46
C GLU A 87 2.27 11.93 -16.73
N ILE A 88 2.34 11.78 -15.40
CA ILE A 88 1.19 11.31 -14.61
C ILE A 88 0.09 12.38 -14.59
N GLN A 89 -1.11 11.98 -14.97
CA GLN A 89 -2.30 12.83 -14.96
C GLN A 89 -3.30 12.44 -13.86
N LEU A 90 -3.22 11.20 -13.37
CA LEU A 90 -4.06 10.67 -12.30
C LEU A 90 -3.25 9.80 -11.35
N ILE A 91 -3.41 10.05 -10.03
CA ILE A 91 -2.96 9.15 -8.96
C ILE A 91 -4.17 8.63 -8.22
N ALA A 92 -4.46 7.33 -8.39
CA ALA A 92 -5.52 6.62 -7.69
C ALA A 92 -4.90 5.72 -6.60
N CYS A 93 -5.20 5.99 -5.33
CA CYS A 93 -4.67 5.24 -4.19
C CYS A 93 -5.77 4.45 -3.49
N GLY A 94 -5.54 3.16 -3.24
CA GLY A 94 -6.42 2.30 -2.47
C GLY A 94 -5.76 1.83 -1.17
N THR A 95 -6.43 2.03 -0.05
CA THR A 95 -5.98 1.54 1.27
C THR A 95 -7.13 1.37 2.23
N SER A 96 -6.98 0.46 3.21
CA SER A 96 -7.82 0.41 4.41
C SER A 96 -7.09 0.92 5.67
N SER A 97 -5.81 1.27 5.55
CA SER A 97 -4.97 1.75 6.65
C SER A 97 -4.28 3.09 6.30
N PRO A 98 -5.02 4.18 6.01
CA PRO A 98 -4.43 5.46 5.74
C PRO A 98 -3.68 5.98 6.97
N ASP A 99 -2.65 6.81 6.74
CA ASP A 99 -1.90 7.42 7.85
C ASP A 99 -2.79 8.38 8.66
N MET A 100 -3.73 9.04 7.99
CA MET A 100 -4.76 9.91 8.57
C MET A 100 -5.99 9.99 7.63
N ILE A 101 -7.10 10.49 8.16
CA ILE A 101 -8.34 10.64 7.38
C ILE A 101 -8.21 11.79 6.37
N LEU A 102 -7.64 12.90 6.82
CA LEU A 102 -7.40 14.12 6.00
C LEU A 102 -6.01 14.69 6.32
N PRO A 103 -5.22 15.03 5.26
CA PRO A 103 -5.51 14.86 3.84
C PRO A 103 -5.59 13.38 3.44
N SER A 104 -6.20 13.10 2.28
CA SER A 104 -6.34 11.74 1.75
C SER A 104 -5.00 11.09 1.41
N LEU A 105 -4.94 9.75 1.31
CA LEU A 105 -3.70 9.06 0.96
C LEU A 105 -3.14 9.57 -0.38
N ALA A 106 -3.99 9.75 -1.41
CA ALA A 106 -3.53 10.25 -2.70
C ALA A 106 -2.93 11.67 -2.60
N SER A 107 -3.50 12.54 -1.74
CA SER A 107 -2.94 13.87 -1.49
C SER A 107 -1.58 13.82 -0.79
N MET A 108 -1.41 12.90 0.17
CA MET A 108 -0.11 12.70 0.83
C MET A 108 0.94 12.14 -0.14
N VAL A 109 0.55 11.16 -0.96
CA VAL A 109 1.43 10.60 -2.01
C VAL A 109 1.84 11.65 -3.03
N HIS A 110 0.90 12.49 -3.45
CA HIS A 110 1.19 13.65 -4.31
C HIS A 110 2.26 14.57 -3.71
N GLY A 111 2.16 14.85 -2.40
CA GLY A 111 3.17 15.63 -1.68
C GLY A 111 4.54 14.96 -1.62
N GLU A 112 4.61 13.64 -1.41
CA GLU A 112 5.88 12.88 -1.40
C GLU A 112 6.53 12.84 -2.80
N LEU A 113 5.74 12.74 -3.86
CA LEU A 113 6.21 12.69 -5.25
C LEU A 113 6.48 14.07 -5.85
N ASN A 114 6.03 15.17 -5.24
CA ASN A 114 6.10 16.53 -5.79
C ASN A 114 5.53 16.67 -7.21
N THR A 115 4.48 15.92 -7.54
CA THR A 115 3.78 16.03 -8.83
C THR A 115 2.98 17.31 -8.91
N THR A 116 2.62 17.77 -10.13
CA THR A 116 1.80 18.97 -10.36
C THR A 116 0.74 18.70 -11.43
N GLY A 117 -0.43 19.32 -11.29
CA GLY A 117 -1.49 19.20 -12.29
C GLY A 117 -2.10 17.79 -12.40
N VAL A 118 -2.13 17.05 -11.29
CA VAL A 118 -2.54 15.63 -11.24
C VAL A 118 -3.90 15.51 -10.55
N GLU A 119 -4.82 14.75 -11.13
CA GLU A 119 -6.05 14.33 -10.47
C GLU A 119 -5.73 13.34 -9.34
N LEU A 120 -6.43 13.45 -8.21
CA LEU A 120 -6.19 12.64 -7.03
C LEU A 120 -7.46 11.92 -6.59
N ILE A 121 -7.39 10.60 -6.45
CA ILE A 121 -8.47 9.79 -5.90
C ILE A 121 -7.97 8.85 -4.81
N SER A 122 -8.70 8.76 -3.72
CA SER A 122 -8.44 7.80 -2.65
C SER A 122 -9.64 6.89 -2.47
N ALA A 123 -9.45 5.59 -2.67
CA ALA A 123 -10.45 4.57 -2.48
C ALA A 123 -10.26 3.89 -1.12
N ALA A 124 -11.36 3.75 -0.36
CA ALA A 124 -11.41 3.06 0.92
C ALA A 124 -12.54 2.02 0.87
N GLY A 125 -12.19 0.76 0.74
CA GLY A 125 -13.15 -0.34 0.59
C GLY A 125 -12.58 -1.65 1.13
N ALA A 126 -11.90 -1.60 2.27
CA ALA A 126 -11.21 -2.72 2.89
C ALA A 126 -10.30 -3.45 1.89
N CYS A 127 -10.37 -4.76 1.77
CA CYS A 127 -9.48 -5.57 0.92
C CYS A 127 -9.60 -5.27 -0.58
N CYS A 128 -10.66 -4.57 -1.03
CA CYS A 128 -10.90 -4.23 -2.43
C CYS A 128 -10.42 -2.83 -2.83
N SER A 129 -9.84 -2.06 -1.92
CA SER A 129 -9.45 -0.65 -2.16
C SER A 129 -8.52 -0.49 -3.36
N GLY A 130 -7.48 -1.33 -3.46
CA GLY A 130 -6.55 -1.30 -4.59
C GLY A 130 -7.21 -1.62 -5.94
N MET A 131 -8.17 -2.57 -5.95
CA MET A 131 -8.94 -2.88 -7.16
C MET A 131 -9.90 -1.75 -7.55
N GLN A 132 -10.44 -1.00 -6.56
CA GLN A 132 -11.25 0.18 -6.83
C GLN A 132 -10.40 1.30 -7.44
N ALA A 133 -9.18 1.53 -6.93
CA ALA A 133 -8.23 2.47 -7.51
C ALA A 133 -7.86 2.10 -8.95
N LEU A 134 -7.56 0.83 -9.21
CA LEU A 134 -7.26 0.33 -10.55
C LEU A 134 -8.47 0.50 -11.49
N LYS A 135 -9.68 0.21 -11.02
CA LYS A 135 -10.92 0.38 -11.79
C LYS A 135 -11.17 1.84 -12.16
N TYR A 136 -10.91 2.76 -11.21
CA TYR A 136 -11.05 4.19 -11.48
C TYR A 136 -10.07 4.64 -12.56
N ALA A 137 -8.79 4.30 -12.43
CA ALA A 137 -7.76 4.61 -13.42
C ALA A 137 -8.10 4.03 -14.81
N TYR A 138 -8.59 2.79 -14.84
CA TYR A 138 -9.05 2.16 -16.08
C TYR A 138 -10.16 2.97 -16.77
N TYR A 139 -11.18 3.38 -16.02
CA TYR A 139 -12.28 4.15 -16.61
C TYR A 139 -11.88 5.57 -17.02
N SER A 140 -10.99 6.23 -16.27
CA SER A 140 -10.50 7.55 -16.63
C SER A 140 -9.80 7.51 -17.99
N ILE A 141 -8.93 6.53 -18.24
CA ILE A 141 -8.26 6.36 -19.54
C ILE A 141 -9.25 5.92 -20.62
N LEU A 142 -10.13 4.96 -20.31
CA LEU A 142 -11.13 4.44 -21.25
C LEU A 142 -12.03 5.56 -21.81
N CYS A 143 -12.44 6.50 -20.96
CA CYS A 143 -13.29 7.64 -21.32
C CYS A 143 -12.52 8.82 -21.93
N GLY A 144 -11.18 8.79 -21.93
CA GLY A 144 -10.35 9.85 -22.49
C GLY A 144 -10.11 11.04 -21.56
N GLU A 145 -10.42 10.91 -20.27
CA GLU A 145 -10.16 11.97 -19.28
C GLU A 145 -8.66 12.09 -18.97
N THR A 146 -7.94 10.98 -18.99
CA THR A 146 -6.50 10.92 -18.82
C THR A 146 -5.85 9.98 -19.83
N GLU A 147 -4.57 10.21 -20.16
CA GLU A 147 -3.77 9.33 -21.01
C GLU A 147 -2.85 8.43 -20.16
N MET A 148 -2.40 8.94 -19.00
CA MET A 148 -1.52 8.21 -18.08
C MET A 148 -1.99 8.31 -16.64
N ALA A 149 -2.23 7.15 -16.03
CA ALA A 149 -2.70 7.02 -14.66
C ALA A 149 -1.83 6.04 -13.88
N VAL A 150 -1.65 6.31 -12.60
CA VAL A 150 -1.04 5.39 -11.63
C VAL A 150 -2.11 4.93 -10.65
N ALA A 151 -2.29 3.60 -10.54
CA ALA A 151 -3.16 2.99 -9.55
C ALA A 151 -2.33 2.21 -8.53
N THR A 152 -2.60 2.41 -7.25
CA THR A 152 -1.85 1.79 -6.16
C THR A 152 -2.74 1.08 -5.16
N GLY A 153 -2.21 0.03 -4.52
CA GLY A 153 -2.79 -0.61 -3.34
C GLY A 153 -1.70 -0.74 -2.28
N SER A 154 -1.92 -0.19 -1.10
CA SER A 154 -0.93 -0.19 -0.03
C SER A 154 -1.58 -0.34 1.33
N GLU A 155 -0.91 -1.11 2.22
CA GLU A 155 -1.36 -1.32 3.59
C GLU A 155 -0.20 -1.26 4.58
N ARG A 156 -0.40 -0.55 5.69
CA ARG A 156 0.55 -0.48 6.80
C ARG A 156 -0.07 -1.08 8.08
N VAL A 157 -0.51 -2.32 7.99
CA VAL A 157 -1.24 -2.97 9.09
C VAL A 157 -0.38 -3.28 10.31
N SER A 158 0.94 -3.31 10.19
CA SER A 158 1.85 -3.59 11.31
C SER A 158 1.68 -2.63 12.49
N GLN A 159 1.24 -1.38 12.26
CA GLN A 159 0.94 -0.42 13.32
C GLN A 159 -0.25 -0.82 14.19
N TYR A 160 -1.17 -1.63 13.65
CA TYR A 160 -2.38 -2.09 14.35
C TYR A 160 -2.21 -3.49 14.94
N LEU A 161 -1.28 -4.29 14.40
CA LEU A 161 -1.07 -5.69 14.77
C LEU A 161 0.01 -5.90 15.84
N GLN A 162 0.39 -4.86 16.59
CA GLN A 162 1.29 -5.01 17.71
C GLN A 162 0.62 -5.77 18.86
N GLY A 163 1.35 -6.74 19.45
CA GLY A 163 0.84 -7.62 20.49
C GLY A 163 0.23 -6.86 21.67
N SER A 164 0.88 -5.78 22.12
CA SER A 164 0.40 -4.94 23.23
C SER A 164 -0.98 -4.31 23.03
N LYS A 165 -1.45 -4.18 21.79
CA LYS A 165 -2.78 -3.65 21.49
C LYS A 165 -3.91 -4.64 21.80
N PHE A 166 -3.57 -5.91 21.99
CA PHE A 166 -4.53 -6.99 22.27
C PHE A 166 -4.48 -7.45 23.73
N ASP A 167 -3.67 -6.81 24.57
CA ASP A 167 -3.53 -7.22 25.99
C ASP A 167 -4.84 -7.08 26.78
N ALA A 168 -5.70 -6.12 26.40
CA ALA A 168 -6.99 -5.91 27.06
C ALA A 168 -8.05 -6.97 26.69
N GLU A 169 -7.81 -7.76 25.63
CA GLU A 169 -8.74 -8.80 25.16
C GLU A 169 -8.36 -10.20 25.65
N MET A 170 -7.25 -10.32 26.38
CA MET A 170 -6.70 -11.59 26.91
C MET A 170 -7.13 -11.82 28.37
#